data_c6f568634d44fa0502a53afdd5344d3a
#
_entry.id   c6f568634d44fa0502a53afdd5344d3a
#
_cell.length_a   1.000
_cell.length_b   1.000
_cell.length_c   1.000
_cell.angle_alpha   90.00
_cell.angle_beta   90.00
_cell.angle_gamma   90.00
#
_symmetry.space_group_name_H-M   'P 1'
#
loop_
_entity.id
_entity.type
_entity.pdbx_description
1 polymer ?
#
loop_
_entity_poly.entity_id
_entity_poly.type
_entity_poly.pdbx_seq_one_letter_code
_entity_poly.pdbx_strand_id
1 'polypeptide(L)'
;MIPSRAVHAEDVVDPIAVQKQAAYDAVPETNGLENWPQGPHVYANSAIVMEMNSGAILYGKKINDKHYPASITKLLTELVALENADPDDEVYFSEDSVSFLEYGDASIGMRPGEILSMNDALYGMLLASANEVSYAIAESVGKKMGGGFETFIQKMNERCEELGCTGSHWTNANGLHDENHYTTAHDMALIGSAVYQFDKFREVTQTLNYTIPPTNLVNESRTFQQNHKMLWVGAHYSYDYCTGGKTGYTDQAKTTLVTMADNADMQLVAVVLEDQGDVYVDTRAMFDYVYANFSKVFLNEHDKPDGVRKFKTEDAYVVLPKGIDVSSLEHEITITDRQNAAGKLTYLYKGQNVGTVEVKLTADYIKEETGYNIEPEMKSVGKKSTDKEEKTEMPIYVKLLIAVVLLVIILLAVLFSLLKYRQVKRRRARQLARKRKKALERRRSNTEQTGENAFRRQSSAGRRKNTQIRNRQVDDRRSGSYRRRDREGRYR
;
A
#
# COMPACT_ATOMS: atom_id res chain seq x y z
N MET A 1 -50.28 -48.43 14.70
CA MET A 1 -49.18 -47.91 13.85
C MET A 1 -49.32 -46.39 13.78
N ILE A 2 -48.45 -45.68 14.49
CA ILE A 2 -48.40 -44.22 14.48
C ILE A 2 -47.38 -43.84 13.40
N PRO A 3 -47.69 -43.01 12.38
CA PRO A 3 -46.71 -42.61 11.39
C PRO A 3 -45.71 -41.65 12.02
N SER A 4 -44.42 -42.00 12.02
CA SER A 4 -43.33 -41.09 12.37
C SER A 4 -43.26 -39.98 11.31
N ARG A 5 -43.59 -38.74 11.71
CA ARG A 5 -43.31 -37.55 10.93
C ARG A 5 -41.80 -37.36 10.93
N ALA A 6 -41.19 -37.50 9.76
CA ALA A 6 -39.83 -37.01 9.51
C ALA A 6 -39.85 -35.49 9.69
N VAL A 7 -39.17 -35.00 10.70
CA VAL A 7 -38.82 -33.60 10.84
C VAL A 7 -37.73 -33.34 9.80
N HIS A 8 -38.07 -32.63 8.74
CA HIS A 8 -37.04 -32.04 7.86
C HIS A 8 -36.25 -31.07 8.74
N ALA A 9 -34.95 -31.32 8.88
CA ALA A 9 -34.02 -30.30 9.37
C ALA A 9 -34.15 -29.13 8.37
N GLU A 10 -34.68 -28.00 8.82
CA GLU A 10 -34.52 -26.73 8.12
C GLU A 10 -33.02 -26.52 7.97
N ASP A 11 -32.54 -26.34 6.74
CA ASP A 11 -31.16 -25.97 6.48
C ASP A 11 -30.89 -24.68 7.26
N VAL A 12 -30.15 -24.79 8.36
CA VAL A 12 -29.70 -23.61 9.13
C VAL A 12 -28.69 -22.88 8.24
N VAL A 13 -29.18 -21.86 7.57
CA VAL A 13 -28.36 -21.01 6.72
C VAL A 13 -27.33 -20.30 7.60
N ASP A 14 -26.05 -20.52 7.35
CA ASP A 14 -24.96 -19.85 8.08
C ASP A 14 -25.01 -18.33 7.82
N PRO A 15 -25.30 -17.50 8.84
CA PRO A 15 -25.42 -16.05 8.67
C PRO A 15 -24.11 -15.42 8.11
N ILE A 16 -22.95 -15.98 8.44
CA ILE A 16 -21.64 -15.49 7.95
C ILE A 16 -21.52 -15.78 6.46
N ALA A 17 -21.91 -16.97 6.00
CA ALA A 17 -21.90 -17.32 4.59
C ALA A 17 -22.84 -16.42 3.77
N VAL A 18 -24.01 -16.07 4.32
CA VAL A 18 -24.96 -15.15 3.68
C VAL A 18 -24.36 -13.74 3.57
N GLN A 19 -23.80 -13.20 4.64
CA GLN A 19 -23.16 -11.86 4.61
C GLN A 19 -21.99 -11.82 3.64
N LYS A 20 -21.14 -12.85 3.65
CA LYS A 20 -20.01 -12.98 2.72
C LYS A 20 -20.48 -13.02 1.28
N GLN A 21 -21.54 -13.79 0.97
CA GLN A 21 -22.09 -13.86 -0.39
C GLN A 21 -22.72 -12.52 -0.80
N ALA A 22 -23.46 -11.86 0.09
CA ALA A 22 -24.05 -10.56 -0.17
C ALA A 22 -22.98 -9.49 -0.44
N ALA A 23 -21.85 -9.54 0.29
CA ALA A 23 -20.70 -8.66 -0.01
C ALA A 23 -20.13 -8.96 -1.40
N TYR A 24 -19.93 -10.22 -1.78
CA TYR A 24 -19.43 -10.59 -3.09
C TYR A 24 -20.37 -10.18 -4.25
N ASP A 25 -21.68 -10.32 -4.05
CA ASP A 25 -22.69 -10.00 -5.06
C ASP A 25 -22.91 -8.48 -5.24
N ALA A 26 -22.48 -7.67 -4.26
CA ALA A 26 -22.55 -6.22 -4.36
C ALA A 26 -21.63 -5.70 -5.48
N VAL A 27 -22.23 -5.04 -6.45
CA VAL A 27 -21.53 -4.51 -7.62
C VAL A 27 -20.72 -3.27 -7.24
N PRO A 28 -19.44 -3.17 -7.64
CA PRO A 28 -18.68 -1.93 -7.49
C PRO A 28 -19.34 -0.76 -8.22
N GLU A 29 -19.39 0.42 -7.61
CA GLU A 29 -20.02 1.61 -8.21
C GLU A 29 -19.36 1.99 -9.54
N THR A 30 -18.04 1.80 -9.65
CA THR A 30 -17.31 2.04 -10.90
C THR A 30 -17.76 1.16 -12.05
N ASN A 31 -18.37 -0.01 -11.80
CA ASN A 31 -18.93 -0.87 -12.85
C ASN A 31 -20.22 -0.29 -13.49
N GLY A 32 -20.85 0.69 -12.84
CA GLY A 32 -22.00 1.41 -13.39
C GLY A 32 -21.64 2.52 -14.37
N LEU A 33 -20.38 2.88 -14.51
CA LEU A 33 -19.93 3.93 -15.42
C LEU A 33 -19.91 3.41 -16.86
N GLU A 34 -20.54 4.16 -17.77
CA GLU A 34 -20.54 3.84 -19.20
C GLU A 34 -19.11 3.87 -19.78
N ASN A 35 -18.76 2.89 -20.61
CA ASN A 35 -17.43 2.70 -21.19
C ASN A 35 -16.28 2.47 -20.17
N TRP A 36 -16.62 2.25 -18.91
CA TRP A 36 -15.65 1.88 -17.89
C TRP A 36 -15.46 0.36 -17.86
N PRO A 37 -14.23 -0.15 -17.72
CA PRO A 37 -14.00 -1.59 -17.62
C PRO A 37 -14.74 -2.19 -16.43
N GLN A 38 -15.27 -3.40 -16.57
CA GLN A 38 -15.92 -4.11 -15.47
C GLN A 38 -14.86 -4.61 -14.48
N GLY A 39 -14.87 -4.10 -13.25
CA GLY A 39 -14.00 -4.52 -12.16
C GLY A 39 -14.46 -5.85 -11.53
N PRO A 40 -13.56 -6.53 -10.81
CA PRO A 40 -13.86 -7.80 -10.18
C PRO A 40 -14.88 -7.65 -9.03
N HIS A 41 -15.65 -8.71 -8.78
CA HIS A 41 -16.35 -8.88 -7.52
C HIS A 41 -15.35 -9.25 -6.42
N VAL A 42 -15.50 -8.66 -5.24
CA VAL A 42 -14.64 -8.90 -4.07
C VAL A 42 -15.48 -9.16 -2.83
N TYR A 43 -14.94 -9.91 -1.87
CA TYR A 43 -15.63 -10.22 -0.62
C TYR A 43 -15.59 -9.10 0.42
N ALA A 44 -14.78 -8.08 0.20
CA ALA A 44 -14.76 -6.89 1.02
C ALA A 44 -16.11 -6.15 0.98
N ASN A 45 -16.56 -5.63 2.12
CA ASN A 45 -17.72 -4.75 2.16
C ASN A 45 -17.43 -3.42 1.46
N SER A 46 -16.28 -2.81 1.74
CA SER A 46 -15.78 -1.64 1.04
C SER A 46 -14.39 -1.88 0.48
N ALA A 47 -14.13 -1.40 -0.75
CA ALA A 47 -12.83 -1.51 -1.38
C ALA A 47 -12.58 -0.39 -2.39
N ILE A 48 -11.31 0.02 -2.52
CA ILE A 48 -10.85 1.03 -3.46
C ILE A 48 -9.50 0.65 -4.07
N VAL A 49 -9.26 1.04 -5.32
CA VAL A 49 -7.90 1.22 -5.85
C VAL A 49 -7.77 2.64 -6.36
N MET A 50 -6.78 3.35 -5.82
CA MET A 50 -6.47 4.73 -6.18
C MET A 50 -5.03 4.83 -6.69
N GLU A 51 -4.79 5.63 -7.72
CA GLU A 51 -3.44 6.00 -8.15
C GLU A 51 -2.94 7.10 -7.22
N MET A 52 -1.79 6.84 -6.55
CA MET A 52 -1.35 7.60 -5.37
C MET A 52 -0.95 9.05 -5.67
N ASN A 53 -0.46 9.35 -6.88
CA ASN A 53 0.06 10.68 -7.20
C ASN A 53 -1.02 11.63 -7.75
N SER A 54 -1.96 11.08 -8.51
CA SER A 54 -3.05 11.86 -9.11
C SER A 54 -4.34 11.82 -8.30
N GLY A 55 -4.49 10.88 -7.36
CA GLY A 55 -5.73 10.64 -6.64
C GLY A 55 -6.85 10.04 -7.50
N ALA A 56 -6.53 9.53 -8.70
CA ALA A 56 -7.51 8.89 -9.57
C ALA A 56 -8.06 7.62 -8.93
N ILE A 57 -9.40 7.52 -8.83
CA ILE A 57 -10.10 6.35 -8.28
C ILE A 57 -10.48 5.44 -9.44
N LEU A 58 -9.79 4.28 -9.52
CA LEU A 58 -9.85 3.38 -10.67
C LEU A 58 -10.77 2.16 -10.43
N TYR A 59 -11.00 1.85 -9.16
CA TYR A 59 -11.95 0.86 -8.68
C TYR A 59 -12.58 1.39 -7.40
N GLY A 60 -13.89 1.31 -7.27
CA GLY A 60 -14.60 1.76 -6.09
C GLY A 60 -15.81 0.88 -5.79
N LYS A 61 -15.89 0.43 -4.53
CA LYS A 61 -17.01 -0.31 -3.96
C LYS A 61 -17.29 0.26 -2.57
N LYS A 62 -18.42 0.98 -2.40
CA LYS A 62 -18.85 1.59 -1.13
C LYS A 62 -17.72 2.34 -0.43
N ILE A 63 -16.97 3.13 -1.22
CA ILE A 63 -15.70 3.73 -0.76
C ILE A 63 -15.85 4.71 0.41
N ASN A 64 -17.06 5.22 0.63
CA ASN A 64 -17.37 6.20 1.68
C ASN A 64 -18.12 5.59 2.89
N ASP A 65 -18.44 4.28 2.86
CA ASP A 65 -19.06 3.62 4.01
C ASP A 65 -18.05 3.54 5.17
N LYS A 66 -18.56 3.78 6.39
CA LYS A 66 -17.74 3.76 7.61
C LYS A 66 -17.51 2.34 8.10
N HIS A 67 -16.28 2.02 8.41
CA HIS A 67 -15.84 0.74 8.95
C HIS A 67 -14.83 0.93 10.07
N TYR A 68 -14.67 -0.07 10.93
CA TYR A 68 -13.59 -0.09 11.90
C TYR A 68 -12.27 -0.47 11.20
N PRO A 69 -11.20 0.33 11.40
CA PRO A 69 -9.93 0.12 10.68
C PRO A 69 -9.10 -1.06 11.21
N ALA A 70 -9.22 -1.41 12.47
CA ALA A 70 -8.25 -2.25 13.15
C ALA A 70 -6.81 -1.68 12.96
N SER A 71 -5.78 -2.54 12.89
CA SER A 71 -4.37 -2.11 12.86
C SER A 71 -3.91 -1.39 11.59
N ILE A 72 -4.76 -1.16 10.58
CA ILE A 72 -4.40 -0.24 9.49
C ILE A 72 -4.34 1.22 9.96
N THR A 73 -4.92 1.55 11.12
CA THR A 73 -4.73 2.81 11.87
C THR A 73 -3.25 3.20 11.98
N LYS A 74 -2.36 2.21 12.13
CA LYS A 74 -0.91 2.42 12.30
C LYS A 74 -0.24 3.11 11.11
N LEU A 75 -0.90 3.16 9.94
CA LEU A 75 -0.42 3.96 8.81
C LEU A 75 -0.50 5.46 9.10
N LEU A 76 -1.60 5.92 9.71
CA LEU A 76 -1.73 7.32 10.13
C LEU A 76 -0.81 7.63 11.33
N THR A 77 -0.68 6.69 12.26
CA THR A 77 0.27 6.82 13.38
C THR A 77 1.69 7.00 12.86
N GLU A 78 2.11 6.21 11.85
CA GLU A 78 3.43 6.35 11.25
C GLU A 78 3.58 7.66 10.48
N LEU A 79 2.55 8.08 9.74
CA LEU A 79 2.56 9.37 9.04
C LEU A 79 2.82 10.52 10.00
N VAL A 80 2.03 10.60 11.08
CA VAL A 80 2.19 11.68 12.09
C VAL A 80 3.53 11.59 12.81
N ALA A 81 4.03 10.37 13.09
CA ALA A 81 5.34 10.18 13.69
C ALA A 81 6.48 10.66 12.76
N LEU A 82 6.42 10.28 11.47
CA LEU A 82 7.44 10.68 10.48
C LEU A 82 7.46 12.18 10.21
N GLU A 83 6.33 12.87 10.37
CA GLU A 83 6.23 14.33 10.21
C GLU A 83 6.75 15.11 11.43
N ASN A 84 6.82 14.49 12.64
CA ASN A 84 7.06 15.20 13.91
C ASN A 84 8.24 14.67 14.72
N ALA A 85 8.90 13.57 14.30
CA ALA A 85 10.00 12.95 15.00
C ALA A 85 11.15 12.57 14.08
N ASP A 86 12.36 12.50 14.67
CA ASP A 86 13.57 12.05 14.01
C ASP A 86 13.79 10.55 14.27
N PRO A 87 14.53 9.82 13.40
CA PRO A 87 14.77 8.38 13.58
C PRO A 87 15.50 8.01 14.89
N ASP A 88 16.30 8.92 15.43
CA ASP A 88 17.09 8.72 16.64
C ASP A 88 16.37 9.19 17.92
N ASP A 89 15.16 9.75 17.80
CA ASP A 89 14.36 10.15 18.97
C ASP A 89 14.02 8.94 19.83
N GLU A 90 14.01 9.14 21.14
CA GLU A 90 13.67 8.10 22.10
C GLU A 90 12.16 7.88 22.19
N VAL A 91 11.75 6.62 22.07
CA VAL A 91 10.39 6.15 22.35
C VAL A 91 10.42 5.46 23.71
N TYR A 92 9.84 6.12 24.71
CA TYR A 92 9.77 5.63 26.09
C TYR A 92 8.49 4.85 26.33
N PHE A 93 8.59 3.66 26.89
CA PHE A 93 7.45 2.82 27.25
C PHE A 93 7.01 3.12 28.68
N SER A 94 5.93 3.86 28.82
CA SER A 94 5.29 4.12 30.11
C SER A 94 4.52 2.90 30.62
N GLU A 95 4.06 2.92 31.86
CA GLU A 95 3.12 1.90 32.37
C GLU A 95 1.84 1.88 31.53
N ASP A 96 1.31 3.06 31.17
CA ASP A 96 0.08 3.18 30.36
C ASP A 96 0.25 2.61 28.97
N SER A 97 1.44 2.69 28.37
CA SER A 97 1.69 2.16 27.03
C SER A 97 1.69 0.62 26.97
N VAL A 98 1.75 -0.07 28.11
CA VAL A 98 1.85 -1.54 28.17
C VAL A 98 0.68 -2.19 28.92
N SER A 99 0.15 -1.55 29.96
CA SER A 99 -0.84 -2.14 30.87
C SER A 99 -2.21 -2.43 30.27
N PHE A 100 -2.54 -1.79 29.13
CA PHE A 100 -3.80 -2.01 28.44
C PHE A 100 -3.85 -3.30 27.59
N LEU A 101 -2.70 -3.95 27.36
CA LEU A 101 -2.62 -5.14 26.52
C LEU A 101 -3.38 -6.30 27.13
N GLU A 102 -4.20 -6.94 26.31
CA GLU A 102 -4.93 -8.18 26.66
C GLU A 102 -4.28 -9.40 25.99
N TYR A 103 -4.68 -10.58 26.47
CA TYR A 103 -4.21 -11.83 25.88
C TYR A 103 -4.68 -11.97 24.43
N GLY A 104 -3.73 -12.09 23.51
CA GLY A 104 -3.99 -12.20 22.06
C GLY A 104 -3.72 -10.90 21.30
N ASP A 105 -3.47 -9.79 21.99
CA ASP A 105 -3.08 -8.55 21.35
C ASP A 105 -1.72 -8.66 20.65
N ALA A 106 -1.60 -7.98 19.51
CA ALA A 106 -0.33 -7.88 18.81
C ALA A 106 0.69 -7.08 19.63
N SER A 107 1.78 -7.73 20.05
CA SER A 107 2.81 -7.18 20.90
C SER A 107 4.18 -7.77 20.57
N ILE A 108 5.26 -7.03 20.83
CA ILE A 108 6.65 -7.50 20.81
C ILE A 108 7.23 -7.66 22.22
N GLY A 109 6.37 -7.55 23.24
CA GLY A 109 6.71 -7.80 24.66
C GLY A 109 7.58 -6.72 25.27
N MET A 110 7.30 -5.46 24.99
CA MET A 110 7.93 -4.33 25.65
C MET A 110 7.51 -4.23 27.12
N ARG A 111 8.38 -3.68 27.95
CA ARG A 111 8.14 -3.52 29.39
C ARG A 111 8.17 -2.04 29.76
N PRO A 112 7.42 -1.63 30.80
CA PRO A 112 7.51 -0.28 31.33
C PRO A 112 8.96 0.09 31.66
N GLY A 113 9.39 1.29 31.26
CA GLY A 113 10.74 1.80 31.45
C GLY A 113 11.73 1.41 30.33
N GLU A 114 11.35 0.55 29.38
CA GLU A 114 12.19 0.33 28.19
C GLU A 114 12.21 1.56 27.29
N ILE A 115 13.28 1.68 26.50
CA ILE A 115 13.48 2.75 25.52
C ILE A 115 13.91 2.12 24.21
N LEU A 116 13.26 2.52 23.11
CA LEU A 116 13.67 2.24 21.74
C LEU A 116 14.05 3.54 21.04
N SER A 117 14.83 3.44 19.96
CA SER A 117 14.88 4.52 18.96
C SER A 117 13.54 4.58 18.21
N MET A 118 13.16 5.75 17.71
CA MET A 118 12.00 5.88 16.82
C MET A 118 12.12 4.92 15.62
N ASN A 119 13.33 4.80 15.07
CA ASN A 119 13.60 3.83 14.00
C ASN A 119 13.18 2.40 14.38
N ASP A 120 13.62 1.87 15.51
CA ASP A 120 13.29 0.51 15.94
C ASP A 120 11.80 0.35 16.27
N ALA A 121 11.21 1.39 16.85
CA ALA A 121 9.78 1.44 17.17
C ALA A 121 8.90 1.36 15.89
N LEU A 122 9.23 2.09 14.81
CA LEU A 122 8.51 2.02 13.55
C LEU A 122 8.53 0.59 12.95
N TYR A 123 9.67 -0.11 13.02
CA TYR A 123 9.73 -1.53 12.60
C TYR A 123 8.86 -2.43 13.48
N GLY A 124 8.89 -2.27 14.79
CA GLY A 124 8.05 -3.03 15.73
C GLY A 124 6.54 -2.79 15.47
N MET A 125 6.18 -1.55 15.22
CA MET A 125 4.81 -1.14 14.93
C MET A 125 4.30 -1.70 13.61
N LEU A 126 5.04 -1.56 12.52
CA LEU A 126 4.54 -1.96 11.19
C LEU A 126 4.65 -3.46 10.93
N LEU A 127 5.81 -4.09 11.22
CA LEU A 127 6.03 -5.49 10.87
C LEU A 127 5.26 -6.44 11.79
N ALA A 128 5.41 -6.26 13.11
CA ALA A 128 4.76 -7.09 14.12
C ALA A 128 3.35 -6.60 14.49
N SER A 129 2.98 -5.38 14.05
CA SER A 129 1.72 -4.75 14.43
C SER A 129 1.57 -4.44 15.93
N ALA A 130 2.68 -4.26 16.65
CA ALA A 130 2.71 -4.12 18.11
C ALA A 130 1.86 -2.93 18.59
N ASN A 131 0.89 -3.20 19.48
CA ASN A 131 -0.05 -2.19 19.97
C ASN A 131 0.59 -1.24 20.98
N GLU A 132 1.40 -1.80 21.90
CA GLU A 132 2.15 -1.03 22.90
C GLU A 132 3.16 -0.08 22.26
N VAL A 133 3.75 -0.49 21.14
CA VAL A 133 4.70 0.35 20.40
C VAL A 133 3.98 1.55 19.78
N SER A 134 2.79 1.33 19.21
CA SER A 134 1.98 2.43 18.65
C SER A 134 1.60 3.45 19.73
N TYR A 135 1.22 2.96 20.90
CA TYR A 135 0.90 3.84 22.05
C TYR A 135 2.12 4.64 22.51
N ALA A 136 3.28 3.96 22.70
CA ALA A 136 4.50 4.60 23.13
C ALA A 136 5.04 5.64 22.13
N ILE A 137 4.89 5.37 20.80
CA ILE A 137 5.16 6.36 19.75
C ILE A 137 4.25 7.58 19.92
N ALA A 138 2.94 7.36 20.06
CA ALA A 138 1.98 8.45 20.21
C ALA A 138 2.26 9.29 21.44
N GLU A 139 2.56 8.66 22.58
CA GLU A 139 2.89 9.35 23.82
C GLU A 139 4.21 10.15 23.70
N SER A 140 5.27 9.54 23.14
CA SER A 140 6.60 10.17 23.02
C SER A 140 6.59 11.33 22.03
N VAL A 141 5.94 11.17 20.87
CA VAL A 141 5.81 12.23 19.87
C VAL A 141 4.88 13.32 20.39
N GLY A 142 3.76 12.97 21.04
CA GLY A 142 2.87 13.93 21.68
C GLY A 142 3.56 14.79 22.74
N LYS A 143 4.47 14.20 23.54
CA LYS A 143 5.34 14.95 24.48
C LYS A 143 6.29 15.90 23.75
N LYS A 144 6.90 15.47 22.65
CA LYS A 144 7.75 16.32 21.78
C LYS A 144 6.97 17.50 21.22
N MET A 145 5.66 17.32 20.92
CA MET A 145 4.74 18.37 20.48
C MET A 145 4.21 19.28 21.62
N GLY A 146 4.67 19.07 22.85
CA GLY A 146 4.32 19.89 24.02
C GLY A 146 3.09 19.43 24.82
N GLY A 147 2.62 18.21 24.58
CA GLY A 147 1.49 17.60 25.32
C GLY A 147 1.75 16.15 25.71
N GLY A 148 0.95 15.21 25.25
CA GLY A 148 1.04 13.78 25.54
C GLY A 148 0.25 12.96 24.50
N PHE A 149 -0.21 11.76 24.89
CA PHE A 149 -0.96 10.87 24.04
C PHE A 149 -2.15 11.57 23.34
N GLU A 150 -2.96 12.29 24.09
CA GLU A 150 -4.14 13.00 23.53
C GLU A 150 -3.76 14.07 22.49
N THR A 151 -2.61 14.73 22.66
CA THR A 151 -2.08 15.69 21.67
C THR A 151 -1.75 15.00 20.35
N PHE A 152 -1.22 13.79 20.43
CA PHE A 152 -0.96 13.00 19.23
C PHE A 152 -2.26 12.56 18.55
N ILE A 153 -3.25 12.09 19.30
CA ILE A 153 -4.56 11.70 18.75
C ILE A 153 -5.26 12.88 18.09
N GLN A 154 -5.21 14.05 18.74
CA GLN A 154 -5.71 15.28 18.12
C GLN A 154 -4.99 15.55 16.79
N LYS A 155 -3.65 15.43 16.75
CA LYS A 155 -2.89 15.64 15.52
C LYS A 155 -3.21 14.60 14.44
N MET A 156 -3.53 13.35 14.80
CA MET A 156 -4.02 12.35 13.84
C MET A 156 -5.32 12.82 13.16
N ASN A 157 -6.29 13.33 13.93
CA ASN A 157 -7.55 13.83 13.38
C ASN A 157 -7.33 15.07 12.51
N GLU A 158 -6.55 16.06 12.98
CA GLU A 158 -6.20 17.26 12.21
C GLU A 158 -5.51 16.88 10.88
N ARG A 159 -4.55 15.93 10.93
CA ARG A 159 -3.83 15.52 9.74
C ARG A 159 -4.74 14.79 8.73
N CYS A 160 -5.69 14.02 9.24
CA CYS A 160 -6.70 13.35 8.43
C CYS A 160 -7.57 14.39 7.69
N GLU A 161 -8.02 15.45 8.38
CA GLU A 161 -8.77 16.56 7.77
C GLU A 161 -7.92 17.30 6.71
N GLU A 162 -6.63 17.59 7.00
CA GLU A 162 -5.69 18.22 6.05
C GLU A 162 -5.51 17.39 4.75
N LEU A 163 -5.62 16.06 4.84
CA LEU A 163 -5.56 15.15 3.69
C LEU A 163 -6.87 15.15 2.88
N GLY A 164 -7.94 15.73 3.40
CA GLY A 164 -9.26 15.70 2.78
C GLY A 164 -10.12 14.51 3.18
N CYS A 165 -9.79 13.81 4.26
CA CYS A 165 -10.61 12.76 4.82
C CYS A 165 -11.91 13.35 5.38
N THR A 166 -13.05 12.72 5.07
CA THR A 166 -14.37 13.24 5.46
C THR A 166 -15.20 12.23 6.25
N GLY A 167 -14.77 10.98 6.33
CA GLY A 167 -15.51 9.87 6.92
C GLY A 167 -14.78 9.17 8.05
N SER A 168 -13.70 9.74 8.60
CA SER A 168 -12.84 9.09 9.61
C SER A 168 -12.83 9.85 10.92
N HIS A 169 -12.62 9.12 12.01
CA HIS A 169 -12.37 9.67 13.34
C HIS A 169 -11.46 8.70 14.12
N TRP A 170 -10.48 9.23 14.83
CA TRP A 170 -9.42 8.48 15.49
C TRP A 170 -9.43 8.72 16.99
N THR A 171 -9.49 7.65 17.79
CA THR A 171 -9.48 7.69 19.27
C THR A 171 -8.23 7.07 19.86
N ASN A 172 -7.48 6.30 19.08
CA ASN A 172 -6.24 5.67 19.51
C ASN A 172 -5.25 5.50 18.35
N ALA A 173 -4.00 5.15 18.68
CA ALA A 173 -2.91 5.04 17.72
C ALA A 173 -2.65 3.62 17.21
N ASN A 174 -3.33 2.60 17.76
CA ASN A 174 -3.07 1.19 17.48
C ASN A 174 -4.16 0.47 16.70
N GLY A 175 -5.40 1.01 16.71
CA GLY A 175 -6.55 0.43 16.01
C GLY A 175 -7.31 -0.62 16.83
N LEU A 176 -7.12 -0.68 18.14
CA LEU A 176 -8.02 -1.43 19.01
C LEU A 176 -9.43 -0.84 18.93
N HIS A 177 -10.42 -1.72 19.10
CA HIS A 177 -11.80 -1.35 18.86
C HIS A 177 -12.31 -0.27 19.83
N ASP A 178 -12.94 0.74 19.25
CA ASP A 178 -13.74 1.77 19.90
C ASP A 178 -14.86 2.17 18.93
N GLU A 179 -16.08 2.39 19.41
CA GLU A 179 -17.23 2.72 18.55
C GLU A 179 -17.03 4.05 17.78
N ASN A 180 -16.21 4.95 18.30
CA ASN A 180 -15.87 6.24 17.69
C ASN A 180 -14.58 6.18 16.85
N HIS A 181 -13.93 5.00 16.73
CA HIS A 181 -12.72 4.80 15.94
C HIS A 181 -13.07 4.16 14.60
N TYR A 182 -13.30 4.98 13.58
CA TYR A 182 -13.78 4.51 12.28
C TYR A 182 -13.11 5.26 11.13
N THR A 183 -13.17 4.66 9.94
CA THR A 183 -12.61 5.19 8.70
C THR A 183 -13.43 4.73 7.49
N THR A 184 -13.06 5.20 6.30
CA THR A 184 -13.59 4.75 5.01
C THR A 184 -12.46 4.22 4.12
N ALA A 185 -12.80 3.45 3.07
CA ALA A 185 -11.80 2.98 2.12
C ALA A 185 -11.11 4.16 1.40
N HIS A 186 -11.87 5.22 1.08
CA HIS A 186 -11.36 6.43 0.45
C HIS A 186 -10.34 7.15 1.36
N ASP A 187 -10.69 7.38 2.63
CA ASP A 187 -9.82 8.09 3.56
C ASP A 187 -8.52 7.31 3.83
N MET A 188 -8.62 5.98 3.97
CA MET A 188 -7.44 5.13 4.11
C MET A 188 -6.55 5.12 2.86
N ALA A 189 -7.11 5.30 1.66
CA ALA A 189 -6.33 5.45 0.44
C ALA A 189 -5.57 6.78 0.43
N LEU A 190 -6.17 7.88 0.90
CA LEU A 190 -5.50 9.17 1.08
C LEU A 190 -4.35 9.08 2.09
N ILE A 191 -4.60 8.48 3.27
CA ILE A 191 -3.58 8.26 4.31
C ILE A 191 -2.45 7.37 3.78
N GLY A 192 -2.78 6.26 3.11
CA GLY A 192 -1.82 5.35 2.51
C GLY A 192 -0.95 6.04 1.46
N SER A 193 -1.53 6.90 0.63
CA SER A 193 -0.80 7.68 -0.37
C SER A 193 0.13 8.71 0.27
N ALA A 194 -0.31 9.37 1.34
CA ALA A 194 0.49 10.37 2.05
C ALA A 194 1.71 9.75 2.73
N VAL A 195 1.53 8.64 3.49
CA VAL A 195 2.64 7.99 4.19
C VAL A 195 3.63 7.35 3.21
N TYR A 196 3.16 6.90 2.04
CA TYR A 196 4.01 6.32 1.01
C TYR A 196 5.03 7.31 0.42
N GLN A 197 4.82 8.62 0.54
CA GLN A 197 5.79 9.64 0.11
C GLN A 197 7.09 9.62 0.91
N PHE A 198 7.07 9.09 2.14
CA PHE A 198 8.25 9.00 2.99
C PHE A 198 9.15 7.82 2.62
N ASP A 199 10.43 8.11 2.30
CA ASP A 199 11.43 7.06 2.02
C ASP A 199 11.54 6.06 3.18
N LYS A 200 11.44 6.56 4.42
CA LYS A 200 11.52 5.74 5.63
C LYS A 200 10.37 4.75 5.74
N PHE A 201 9.14 5.18 5.48
CA PHE A 201 7.99 4.27 5.41
C PHE A 201 8.23 3.16 4.37
N ARG A 202 8.68 3.52 3.15
CA ARG A 202 8.96 2.53 2.10
C ARG A 202 10.07 1.55 2.49
N GLU A 203 11.07 2.00 3.24
CA GLU A 203 12.12 1.12 3.78
C GLU A 203 11.53 0.14 4.80
N VAL A 204 10.81 0.65 5.81
CA VAL A 204 10.24 -0.17 6.90
C VAL A 204 9.23 -1.17 6.36
N THR A 205 8.24 -0.71 5.59
CA THR A 205 7.13 -1.57 5.13
C THR A 205 7.56 -2.69 4.18
N GLN A 206 8.69 -2.54 3.47
CA GLN A 206 9.26 -3.56 2.57
C GLN A 206 10.22 -4.54 3.27
N THR A 207 10.55 -4.27 4.52
CA THR A 207 11.48 -5.12 5.28
C THR A 207 10.78 -6.40 5.72
N LEU A 208 11.34 -7.56 5.35
CA LEU A 208 10.72 -8.86 5.66
C LEU A 208 11.03 -9.36 7.08
N ASN A 209 12.19 -9.02 7.61
CA ASN A 209 12.64 -9.43 8.94
C ASN A 209 13.40 -8.28 9.58
N TYR A 210 13.15 -8.04 10.84
CA TYR A 210 13.88 -7.04 11.62
C TYR A 210 14.21 -7.57 13.00
N THR A 211 15.36 -7.13 13.54
CA THR A 211 15.81 -7.49 14.88
C THR A 211 16.10 -6.23 15.67
N ILE A 212 15.33 -5.98 16.71
CA ILE A 212 15.62 -4.95 17.71
C ILE A 212 16.74 -5.49 18.62
N PRO A 213 17.83 -4.74 18.81
CA PRO A 213 18.91 -5.13 19.72
C PRO A 213 18.44 -5.10 21.17
N PRO A 214 19.28 -5.56 22.13
CA PRO A 214 19.04 -5.38 23.56
C PRO A 214 18.70 -3.92 23.91
N THR A 215 17.75 -3.73 24.83
CA THR A 215 17.34 -2.41 25.32
C THR A 215 18.05 -2.06 26.62
N ASN A 216 17.73 -0.91 27.21
CA ASN A 216 18.22 -0.49 28.51
C ASN A 216 17.85 -1.45 29.68
N LEU A 217 16.76 -2.25 29.52
CA LEU A 217 16.25 -3.15 30.56
C LEU A 217 16.26 -4.63 30.17
N VAL A 218 16.35 -4.96 28.89
CA VAL A 218 16.28 -6.34 28.40
C VAL A 218 17.48 -6.68 27.54
N ASN A 219 18.23 -7.72 27.93
CA ASN A 219 19.47 -8.11 27.25
C ASN A 219 19.24 -9.01 26.01
N GLU A 220 18.01 -9.50 25.80
CA GLU A 220 17.66 -10.32 24.65
C GLU A 220 17.21 -9.44 23.47
N SER A 221 17.66 -9.79 22.27
CA SER A 221 17.17 -9.18 21.04
C SER A 221 15.78 -9.72 20.69
N ARG A 222 14.94 -8.89 20.06
CA ARG A 222 13.60 -9.27 19.57
C ARG A 222 13.62 -9.32 18.05
N THR A 223 13.32 -10.48 17.48
CA THR A 223 13.22 -10.66 16.03
C THR A 223 11.78 -10.92 15.62
N PHE A 224 11.28 -10.21 14.61
CA PHE A 224 9.94 -10.36 14.08
C PHE A 224 9.93 -10.26 12.56
N GLN A 225 8.85 -10.72 11.96
CA GLN A 225 8.67 -10.82 10.53
C GLN A 225 7.53 -9.93 10.06
N GLN A 226 7.59 -9.54 8.79
CA GLN A 226 6.54 -8.81 8.12
C GLN A 226 5.27 -9.66 7.99
N ASN A 227 4.14 -9.12 8.47
CA ASN A 227 2.84 -9.79 8.42
C ASN A 227 2.16 -9.70 7.04
N HIS A 228 2.56 -8.78 6.16
CA HIS A 228 1.96 -8.58 4.85
C HIS A 228 2.43 -9.64 3.86
N LYS A 229 1.57 -10.62 3.56
CA LYS A 229 1.93 -11.83 2.81
C LYS A 229 2.28 -11.59 1.34
N MET A 230 1.80 -10.50 0.72
CA MET A 230 2.11 -10.22 -0.69
C MET A 230 3.57 -9.82 -0.93
N LEU A 231 4.31 -9.45 0.12
CA LEU A 231 5.73 -9.10 0.05
C LEU A 231 6.66 -10.33 -0.02
N TRP A 232 6.19 -11.51 0.38
CA TRP A 232 7.01 -12.72 0.47
C TRP A 232 7.18 -13.39 -0.89
N VAL A 233 8.28 -13.09 -1.58
CA VAL A 233 8.57 -13.60 -2.92
C VAL A 233 8.57 -15.13 -2.95
N GLY A 234 7.75 -15.70 -3.83
CA GLY A 234 7.60 -17.15 -4.00
C GLY A 234 6.61 -17.80 -3.04
N ALA A 235 6.02 -17.08 -2.10
CA ALA A 235 4.91 -17.55 -1.28
C ALA A 235 3.59 -17.50 -2.08
N HIS A 236 2.53 -18.14 -1.55
CA HIS A 236 1.23 -18.26 -2.21
C HIS A 236 0.62 -16.91 -2.62
N TYR A 237 0.74 -15.89 -1.75
CA TYR A 237 0.18 -14.56 -1.98
C TYR A 237 1.17 -13.57 -2.61
N SER A 238 2.39 -14.00 -2.95
CA SER A 238 3.40 -13.10 -3.54
C SER A 238 2.85 -12.32 -4.72
N TYR A 239 3.03 -10.99 -4.70
CA TYR A 239 2.67 -10.10 -5.80
C TYR A 239 3.89 -9.28 -6.21
N ASP A 240 4.31 -9.42 -7.47
CA ASP A 240 5.61 -8.91 -7.94
C ASP A 240 5.72 -7.37 -7.86
N TYR A 241 4.59 -6.66 -7.86
CA TYR A 241 4.52 -5.20 -7.78
C TYR A 241 4.26 -4.68 -6.36
N CYS A 242 3.99 -5.57 -5.37
CA CYS A 242 3.75 -5.14 -3.99
C CYS A 242 4.98 -4.45 -3.41
N THR A 243 4.77 -3.25 -2.87
CA THR A 243 5.83 -2.41 -2.27
C THR A 243 5.56 -2.09 -0.80
N GLY A 244 4.58 -2.73 -0.19
CA GLY A 244 4.29 -2.57 1.22
C GLY A 244 2.81 -2.55 1.56
N GLY A 245 2.52 -2.19 2.80
CA GLY A 245 1.17 -2.07 3.30
C GLY A 245 1.01 -2.48 4.76
N LYS A 246 -0.23 -2.59 5.21
CA LYS A 246 -0.56 -2.93 6.59
C LYS A 246 -1.80 -3.80 6.65
N THR A 247 -1.73 -4.86 7.45
CA THR A 247 -2.86 -5.74 7.79
C THR A 247 -3.55 -5.28 9.05
N GLY A 248 -4.86 -5.55 9.18
CA GLY A 248 -5.61 -5.35 10.40
C GLY A 248 -6.66 -6.43 10.63
N TYR A 249 -6.97 -6.69 11.88
CA TYR A 249 -8.05 -7.57 12.31
C TYR A 249 -8.51 -7.21 13.70
N THR A 250 -9.79 -7.11 13.89
CA THR A 250 -10.52 -7.25 15.15
C THR A 250 -11.82 -7.99 14.86
N ASP A 251 -12.49 -8.49 15.88
CA ASP A 251 -13.77 -9.19 15.69
C ASP A 251 -14.83 -8.28 15.06
N GLN A 252 -14.78 -6.98 15.35
CA GLN A 252 -15.72 -5.98 14.82
C GLN A 252 -15.31 -5.54 13.39
N ALA A 253 -14.02 -5.29 13.15
CA ALA A 253 -13.52 -4.83 11.86
C ALA A 253 -13.46 -5.93 10.80
N LYS A 254 -13.46 -7.21 11.21
CA LYS A 254 -13.07 -8.34 10.37
C LYS A 254 -11.66 -8.12 9.81
N THR A 255 -11.34 -8.66 8.65
CA THR A 255 -10.02 -8.44 8.06
C THR A 255 -10.00 -7.12 7.28
N THR A 256 -8.98 -6.32 7.53
CA THR A 256 -8.69 -5.08 6.79
C THR A 256 -7.28 -5.14 6.21
N LEU A 257 -7.09 -4.53 5.04
CA LEU A 257 -5.79 -4.52 4.38
C LEU A 257 -5.62 -3.23 3.58
N VAL A 258 -4.46 -2.61 3.74
CA VAL A 258 -3.96 -1.59 2.81
C VAL A 258 -2.70 -2.14 2.15
N THR A 259 -2.64 -2.10 0.83
CA THR A 259 -1.49 -2.56 0.05
C THR A 259 -1.07 -1.50 -0.95
N MET A 260 0.22 -1.24 -1.03
CA MET A 260 0.82 -0.39 -2.06
C MET A 260 1.47 -1.26 -3.13
N ALA A 261 1.33 -0.85 -4.39
CA ALA A 261 1.93 -1.53 -5.53
C ALA A 261 2.54 -0.53 -6.52
N ASP A 262 3.68 -0.87 -7.10
CA ASP A 262 4.40 -0.05 -8.10
C ASP A 262 4.91 -0.94 -9.22
N ASN A 263 4.37 -0.79 -10.42
CA ASN A 263 4.83 -1.47 -11.63
C ASN A 263 5.84 -0.65 -12.44
N ALA A 264 6.34 0.46 -11.90
CA ALA A 264 7.20 1.49 -12.49
C ALA A 264 6.49 2.46 -13.45
N ASP A 265 5.23 2.24 -13.78
CA ASP A 265 4.38 3.16 -14.55
C ASP A 265 3.37 3.85 -13.64
N MET A 266 2.64 3.08 -12.84
CA MET A 266 1.67 3.60 -11.87
C MET A 266 1.95 3.10 -10.47
N GLN A 267 1.79 4.00 -9.49
CA GLN A 267 1.83 3.70 -8.06
C GLN A 267 0.39 3.65 -7.52
N LEU A 268 -0.02 2.48 -7.06
CA LEU A 268 -1.39 2.22 -6.64
C LEU A 268 -1.45 1.92 -5.14
N VAL A 269 -2.51 2.39 -4.51
CA VAL A 269 -2.95 1.93 -3.19
C VAL A 269 -4.28 1.22 -3.31
N ALA A 270 -4.37 0.01 -2.77
CA ALA A 270 -5.62 -0.73 -2.61
C ALA A 270 -5.97 -0.78 -1.12
N VAL A 271 -7.23 -0.52 -0.81
CA VAL A 271 -7.79 -0.68 0.54
C VAL A 271 -8.96 -1.65 0.49
N VAL A 272 -8.99 -2.57 1.45
CA VAL A 272 -10.02 -3.58 1.64
C VAL A 272 -10.49 -3.48 3.09
N LEU A 273 -11.79 -3.24 3.31
CA LEU A 273 -12.39 -3.12 4.64
C LEU A 273 -13.50 -4.14 4.85
N GLU A 274 -13.57 -4.65 6.08
CA GLU A 274 -14.57 -5.62 6.52
C GLU A 274 -14.67 -6.82 5.56
N ASP A 275 -13.53 -7.43 5.27
CA ASP A 275 -13.46 -8.61 4.42
C ASP A 275 -13.62 -9.89 5.24
N GLN A 276 -14.54 -10.74 4.81
CA GLN A 276 -14.75 -12.06 5.34
C GLN A 276 -14.29 -13.17 4.37
N GLY A 277 -13.66 -12.78 3.25
CA GLY A 277 -13.09 -13.68 2.24
C GLY A 277 -11.59 -13.88 2.38
N ASP A 278 -10.86 -13.62 1.31
CA ASP A 278 -9.40 -13.63 1.26
C ASP A 278 -8.91 -12.28 0.73
N VAL A 279 -8.55 -11.38 1.66
CA VAL A 279 -8.10 -10.00 1.37
C VAL A 279 -6.96 -9.94 0.36
N TYR A 280 -6.10 -10.95 0.29
CA TYR A 280 -4.98 -10.97 -0.66
C TYR A 280 -5.41 -11.35 -2.08
N VAL A 281 -6.40 -12.24 -2.19
CA VAL A 281 -7.02 -12.60 -3.48
C VAL A 281 -7.78 -11.42 -4.03
N ASP A 282 -8.60 -10.76 -3.21
CA ASP A 282 -9.37 -9.57 -3.58
C ASP A 282 -8.43 -8.42 -4.01
N THR A 283 -7.41 -8.12 -3.20
CA THR A 283 -6.42 -7.08 -3.52
C THR A 283 -5.68 -7.36 -4.82
N ARG A 284 -5.27 -8.62 -5.07
CA ARG A 284 -4.63 -9.01 -6.32
C ARG A 284 -5.55 -8.80 -7.52
N ALA A 285 -6.80 -9.25 -7.41
CA ALA A 285 -7.77 -9.13 -8.50
C ALA A 285 -8.01 -7.65 -8.88
N MET A 286 -8.09 -6.78 -7.87
CA MET A 286 -8.24 -5.34 -8.10
C MET A 286 -7.00 -4.71 -8.76
N PHE A 287 -5.78 -5.04 -8.31
CA PHE A 287 -4.55 -4.53 -8.93
C PHE A 287 -4.38 -5.04 -10.37
N ASP A 288 -4.58 -6.34 -10.61
CA ASP A 288 -4.48 -6.92 -11.95
C ASP A 288 -5.50 -6.28 -12.90
N TYR A 289 -6.73 -6.01 -12.42
CA TYR A 289 -7.75 -5.28 -13.17
C TYR A 289 -7.28 -3.86 -13.55
N VAL A 290 -6.72 -3.10 -12.59
CA VAL A 290 -6.29 -1.73 -12.85
C VAL A 290 -5.10 -1.71 -13.81
N TYR A 291 -4.06 -2.48 -13.56
CA TYR A 291 -2.88 -2.50 -14.45
C TYR A 291 -3.18 -3.01 -15.87
N ALA A 292 -4.22 -3.83 -16.05
CA ALA A 292 -4.61 -4.32 -17.38
C ALA A 292 -5.42 -3.30 -18.20
N ASN A 293 -6.20 -2.45 -17.54
CA ASN A 293 -7.22 -1.66 -18.21
C ASN A 293 -6.95 -0.15 -18.24
N PHE A 294 -6.07 0.36 -17.38
CA PHE A 294 -5.86 1.80 -17.24
C PHE A 294 -4.43 2.19 -17.61
N SER A 295 -4.27 3.45 -18.00
CA SER A 295 -2.96 4.04 -18.31
C SER A 295 -2.95 5.54 -18.05
N LYS A 296 -1.76 6.11 -17.83
CA LYS A 296 -1.56 7.54 -17.74
C LYS A 296 -1.77 8.18 -19.11
N VAL A 297 -2.52 9.27 -19.13
CA VAL A 297 -2.71 10.15 -20.29
C VAL A 297 -2.15 11.51 -19.90
N PHE A 298 -1.02 11.89 -20.51
CA PHE A 298 -0.38 13.16 -20.23
C PHE A 298 -1.17 14.30 -20.83
N LEU A 299 -1.35 15.36 -20.03
CA LEU A 299 -2.11 16.56 -20.38
C LEU A 299 -1.23 17.53 -21.16
N ASN A 300 -1.82 18.22 -22.11
CA ASN A 300 -1.16 19.26 -22.90
C ASN A 300 -1.87 20.62 -22.75
N GLU A 301 -1.34 21.66 -23.38
CA GLU A 301 -1.88 23.03 -23.27
C GLU A 301 -3.35 23.16 -23.70
N HIS A 302 -3.84 22.27 -24.59
CA HIS A 302 -5.23 22.28 -25.06
C HIS A 302 -6.21 21.61 -24.08
N ASP A 303 -5.68 20.87 -23.12
CA ASP A 303 -6.50 20.18 -22.11
C ASP A 303 -6.80 21.07 -20.88
N LYS A 304 -6.33 22.33 -20.89
CA LYS A 304 -6.58 23.28 -19.82
C LYS A 304 -7.95 23.93 -20.01
N PRO A 305 -8.81 23.90 -18.95
CA PRO A 305 -10.04 24.67 -18.98
C PRO A 305 -9.81 26.17 -18.77
N ASP A 306 -10.85 26.95 -19.04
CA ASP A 306 -10.87 28.36 -18.70
C ASP A 306 -10.56 28.58 -17.19
N GLY A 307 -9.89 29.67 -16.87
CA GLY A 307 -9.43 29.94 -15.51
C GLY A 307 -8.08 29.34 -15.14
N VAL A 308 -7.57 28.36 -15.91
CA VAL A 308 -6.24 27.76 -15.70
C VAL A 308 -5.20 28.40 -16.61
N ARG A 309 -4.18 29.04 -16.02
CA ARG A 309 -3.07 29.65 -16.76
C ARG A 309 -2.06 28.60 -17.27
N LYS A 310 -1.67 27.65 -16.38
CA LYS A 310 -0.74 26.56 -16.71
C LYS A 310 -0.79 25.45 -15.68
N PHE A 311 -0.44 24.23 -16.08
CA PHE A 311 -0.07 23.17 -15.18
C PHE A 311 1.21 23.54 -14.40
N LYS A 312 1.33 23.08 -13.16
CA LYS A 312 2.52 23.35 -12.34
C LYS A 312 3.71 22.49 -12.77
N THR A 313 3.45 21.27 -13.27
CA THR A 313 4.45 20.33 -13.80
C THR A 313 4.23 20.08 -15.30
N GLU A 314 5.30 19.81 -16.05
CA GLU A 314 5.24 19.51 -17.49
C GLU A 314 4.69 18.09 -17.75
N ASP A 315 4.74 17.20 -16.75
CA ASP A 315 4.31 15.82 -16.80
C ASP A 315 2.96 15.59 -16.11
N ALA A 316 2.11 16.61 -16.07
CA ALA A 316 0.74 16.50 -15.56
C ALA A 316 -0.03 15.43 -16.35
N TYR A 317 -0.82 14.59 -15.65
CA TYR A 317 -1.56 13.50 -16.28
C TYR A 317 -2.85 13.18 -15.53
N VAL A 318 -3.75 12.50 -16.21
CA VAL A 318 -4.90 11.79 -15.66
C VAL A 318 -4.74 10.28 -15.91
N VAL A 319 -5.53 9.45 -15.25
CA VAL A 319 -5.52 7.99 -15.47
C VAL A 319 -6.86 7.54 -16.04
N LEU A 320 -6.82 7.03 -17.25
CA LEU A 320 -8.02 6.70 -17.99
C LEU A 320 -7.99 5.25 -18.49
N PRO A 321 -9.15 4.61 -18.65
CA PRO A 321 -9.25 3.37 -19.40
C PRO A 321 -9.12 3.64 -20.91
N LYS A 322 -8.75 2.61 -21.65
CA LYS A 322 -8.66 2.70 -23.12
C LYS A 322 -9.98 3.14 -23.75
N GLY A 323 -9.91 4.13 -24.62
CA GLY A 323 -11.07 4.60 -25.40
C GLY A 323 -11.82 5.78 -24.79
N ILE A 324 -11.42 6.27 -23.62
CA ILE A 324 -11.90 7.55 -23.07
C ILE A 324 -10.87 8.63 -23.38
N ASP A 325 -11.35 9.73 -23.99
CA ASP A 325 -10.53 10.89 -24.36
C ASP A 325 -10.65 12.00 -23.30
N VAL A 326 -9.54 12.76 -23.10
CA VAL A 326 -9.50 13.88 -22.15
C VAL A 326 -10.56 14.94 -22.46
N SER A 327 -10.90 15.16 -23.72
CA SER A 327 -11.94 16.12 -24.12
C SER A 327 -13.35 15.77 -23.64
N SER A 328 -13.58 14.55 -23.18
CA SER A 328 -14.85 14.10 -22.60
C SER A 328 -14.96 14.28 -21.09
N LEU A 329 -13.89 14.79 -20.46
CA LEU A 329 -13.84 14.95 -19.01
C LEU A 329 -14.50 16.24 -18.57
N GLU A 330 -15.23 16.17 -17.47
CA GLU A 330 -15.64 17.31 -16.66
C GLU A 330 -14.45 17.74 -15.78
N HIS A 331 -14.52 18.93 -15.23
CA HIS A 331 -13.45 19.42 -14.35
C HIS A 331 -13.99 20.30 -13.21
N GLU A 332 -13.25 20.30 -12.12
CA GLU A 332 -13.46 21.14 -10.95
C GLU A 332 -12.16 21.86 -10.57
N ILE A 333 -12.24 23.14 -10.27
CA ILE A 333 -11.10 23.95 -9.82
C ILE A 333 -11.27 24.31 -8.35
N THR A 334 -10.30 23.92 -7.53
CA THR A 334 -10.20 24.32 -6.12
C THR A 334 -9.06 25.31 -5.94
N ILE A 335 -9.35 26.51 -5.45
CA ILE A 335 -8.33 27.52 -5.13
C ILE A 335 -7.63 27.13 -3.83
N THR A 336 -6.32 26.87 -3.87
CA THR A 336 -5.51 26.51 -2.69
C THR A 336 -4.77 27.70 -2.10
N ASP A 337 -4.39 28.68 -2.94
CA ASP A 337 -3.73 29.92 -2.51
C ASP A 337 -4.09 31.06 -3.48
N ARG A 338 -5.01 31.92 -3.02
CA ARG A 338 -5.47 33.08 -3.82
C ARG A 338 -4.38 34.12 -4.07
N GLN A 339 -3.41 34.28 -3.13
CA GLN A 339 -2.35 35.27 -3.25
C GLN A 339 -1.35 34.87 -4.34
N ASN A 340 -1.02 33.59 -4.41
CA ASN A 340 -0.09 33.03 -5.38
C ASN A 340 -0.80 32.45 -6.62
N ALA A 341 -2.12 32.65 -6.77
CA ALA A 341 -2.93 32.06 -7.84
C ALA A 341 -2.69 30.56 -8.02
N ALA A 342 -2.59 29.84 -6.90
CA ALA A 342 -2.43 28.40 -6.94
C ALA A 342 -3.77 27.70 -6.74
N GLY A 343 -3.93 26.57 -7.41
CA GLY A 343 -5.13 25.73 -7.32
C GLY A 343 -4.84 24.29 -7.65
N LYS A 344 -5.85 23.45 -7.42
CA LYS A 344 -5.94 22.08 -7.89
C LYS A 344 -7.03 21.99 -8.95
N LEU A 345 -6.75 21.30 -10.03
CA LEU A 345 -7.69 20.99 -11.10
C LEU A 345 -7.96 19.48 -11.06
N THR A 346 -9.18 19.11 -10.72
CA THR A 346 -9.63 17.71 -10.71
C THR A 346 -10.40 17.42 -11.99
N TYR A 347 -9.99 16.41 -12.72
CA TYR A 347 -10.71 15.90 -13.88
C TYR A 347 -11.63 14.76 -13.46
N LEU A 348 -12.84 14.81 -13.98
CA LEU A 348 -13.90 13.86 -13.66
C LEU A 348 -14.41 13.19 -14.93
N TYR A 349 -14.61 11.90 -14.87
CA TYR A 349 -15.36 11.16 -15.89
C TYR A 349 -16.69 10.70 -15.29
N LYS A 350 -17.78 11.34 -15.70
CA LYS A 350 -19.14 11.07 -15.16
C LYS A 350 -19.16 11.11 -13.62
N GLY A 351 -18.52 12.14 -13.03
CA GLY A 351 -18.40 12.32 -11.60
C GLY A 351 -17.31 11.49 -10.92
N GLN A 352 -16.65 10.56 -11.64
CA GLN A 352 -15.55 9.77 -11.08
C GLN A 352 -14.23 10.53 -11.22
N ASN A 353 -13.49 10.74 -10.10
CA ASN A 353 -12.17 11.35 -10.13
C ASN A 353 -11.18 10.46 -10.91
N VAL A 354 -10.64 11.00 -12.00
CA VAL A 354 -9.64 10.35 -12.87
C VAL A 354 -8.26 11.00 -12.79
N GLY A 355 -8.12 12.03 -11.98
CA GLY A 355 -6.83 12.68 -11.68
C GLY A 355 -6.99 14.13 -11.26
N THR A 356 -6.17 14.53 -10.30
CA THR A 356 -6.05 15.89 -9.80
C THR A 356 -4.63 16.39 -10.04
N VAL A 357 -4.49 17.57 -10.61
CA VAL A 357 -3.20 18.19 -10.93
C VAL A 357 -3.10 19.59 -10.32
N GLU A 358 -1.90 19.96 -9.89
CA GLU A 358 -1.64 21.30 -9.41
C GLU A 358 -1.53 22.30 -10.58
N VAL A 359 -2.17 23.45 -10.43
CA VAL A 359 -2.26 24.47 -11.47
C VAL A 359 -1.92 25.86 -10.95
N LYS A 360 -1.53 26.73 -11.89
CA LYS A 360 -1.59 28.20 -11.73
C LYS A 360 -2.86 28.70 -12.39
N LEU A 361 -3.62 29.51 -11.64
CA LEU A 361 -4.89 30.10 -12.08
C LEU A 361 -4.64 31.46 -12.75
N THR A 362 -5.64 31.94 -13.47
CA THR A 362 -5.62 33.30 -14.02
C THR A 362 -6.03 34.30 -12.92
N ALA A 363 -5.57 35.53 -13.03
CA ALA A 363 -5.95 36.59 -12.09
C ALA A 363 -7.44 36.90 -12.16
N ASP A 364 -8.02 36.82 -13.38
CA ASP A 364 -9.45 37.06 -13.59
C ASP A 364 -10.30 36.00 -12.89
N TYR A 365 -9.94 34.73 -12.99
CA TYR A 365 -10.64 33.64 -12.29
C TYR A 365 -10.58 33.82 -10.76
N ILE A 366 -9.39 34.13 -10.20
CA ILE A 366 -9.27 34.40 -8.75
C ILE A 366 -10.17 35.59 -8.32
N LYS A 367 -10.17 36.66 -9.13
CA LYS A 367 -11.01 37.83 -8.85
C LYS A 367 -12.49 37.50 -8.89
N GLU A 368 -12.93 36.73 -9.89
CA GLU A 368 -14.32 36.34 -10.06
C GLU A 368 -14.82 35.49 -8.89
N GLU A 369 -14.04 34.45 -8.52
CA GLU A 369 -14.43 33.48 -7.50
C GLU A 369 -14.27 34.00 -6.06
N THR A 370 -13.31 34.89 -5.80
CA THR A 370 -12.95 35.28 -4.42
C THR A 370 -13.09 36.78 -4.15
N GLY A 371 -13.30 37.61 -5.18
CA GLY A 371 -13.21 39.06 -5.09
C GLY A 371 -11.80 39.59 -4.87
N TYR A 372 -10.80 38.75 -4.78
CA TYR A 372 -9.42 39.14 -4.50
C TYR A 372 -8.70 39.59 -5.78
N ASN A 373 -8.20 40.84 -5.80
CA ASN A 373 -7.36 41.32 -6.90
C ASN A 373 -5.91 40.96 -6.63
N ILE A 374 -5.37 40.12 -7.48
CA ILE A 374 -3.91 39.85 -7.51
C ILE A 374 -3.27 41.15 -8.04
N GLU A 375 -2.49 41.84 -7.22
CA GLU A 375 -1.68 42.95 -7.71
C GLU A 375 -0.74 42.41 -8.79
N PRO A 376 -0.77 42.99 -10.01
CA PRO A 376 0.18 42.57 -11.04
C PRO A 376 1.58 42.81 -10.47
N GLU A 377 2.44 41.77 -10.54
CA GLU A 377 3.86 41.97 -10.29
C GLU A 377 4.28 43.23 -11.06
N MET A 378 4.58 44.31 -10.37
CA MET A 378 5.15 45.50 -11.01
C MET A 378 6.41 45.06 -11.68
N LYS A 379 6.34 44.75 -13.02
CA LYS A 379 7.52 44.77 -13.83
C LYS A 379 8.16 46.13 -13.51
N SER A 380 9.32 46.09 -12.89
CA SER A 380 10.10 47.33 -12.67
C SER A 380 10.34 47.98 -14.04
N VAL A 381 9.35 48.75 -14.47
CA VAL A 381 9.53 49.69 -15.59
C VAL A 381 10.52 50.69 -15.06
N GLY A 382 11.74 50.55 -15.52
CA GLY A 382 12.84 51.43 -15.19
C GLY A 382 12.38 52.89 -15.29
N LYS A 383 12.08 53.52 -14.16
CA LYS A 383 12.18 54.97 -14.06
C LYS A 383 13.63 55.32 -14.37
N LYS A 384 13.85 55.91 -15.54
CA LYS A 384 15.04 56.71 -15.77
C LYS A 384 15.06 57.85 -14.76
N SER A 385 15.54 57.56 -13.56
CA SER A 385 16.03 58.65 -12.70
C SER A 385 17.46 58.93 -13.17
N THR A 386 17.67 60.12 -13.65
CA THR A 386 18.97 60.73 -13.87
C THR A 386 19.55 61.08 -12.49
N ASP A 387 19.95 60.06 -11.74
CA ASP A 387 20.88 60.24 -10.63
C ASP A 387 22.02 59.29 -10.83
N LYS A 388 23.23 59.87 -10.85
CA LYS A 388 24.48 59.17 -10.93
C LYS A 388 24.61 58.23 -9.71
N GLU A 389 24.20 56.97 -9.84
CA GLU A 389 24.61 55.93 -8.89
C GLU A 389 26.09 55.63 -9.13
N GLU A 390 26.92 55.97 -8.15
CA GLU A 390 28.22 55.38 -7.95
C GLU A 390 28.07 53.85 -7.92
N LYS A 391 28.47 53.18 -8.96
CA LYS A 391 28.63 51.73 -9.00
C LYS A 391 29.66 51.32 -7.96
N THR A 392 29.25 50.98 -6.77
CA THR A 392 30.07 50.23 -5.84
C THR A 392 30.31 48.87 -6.46
N GLU A 393 31.42 48.72 -7.17
CA GLU A 393 31.83 47.39 -7.68
C GLU A 393 32.06 46.46 -6.51
N MET A 394 31.39 45.32 -6.52
CA MET A 394 31.62 44.27 -5.50
C MET A 394 33.12 43.94 -5.46
N PRO A 395 33.72 43.89 -4.26
CA PRO A 395 35.13 43.56 -4.11
C PRO A 395 35.47 42.25 -4.80
N ILE A 396 36.66 42.21 -5.42
CA ILE A 396 37.09 41.07 -6.23
C ILE A 396 37.08 39.75 -5.45
N TYR A 397 37.33 39.79 -4.13
CA TYR A 397 37.29 38.64 -3.25
C TYR A 397 35.84 38.07 -3.05
N VAL A 398 34.81 38.91 -3.11
CA VAL A 398 33.40 38.47 -3.04
C VAL A 398 33.02 37.78 -4.36
N LYS A 399 33.43 38.32 -5.51
CA LYS A 399 33.22 37.65 -6.82
C LYS A 399 33.94 36.31 -6.88
N LEU A 400 35.15 36.20 -6.32
CA LEU A 400 35.90 34.95 -6.21
C LEU A 400 35.26 33.97 -5.26
N LEU A 401 34.74 34.41 -4.12
CA LEU A 401 34.00 33.55 -3.17
C LEU A 401 32.78 32.96 -3.80
N ILE A 402 31.96 33.77 -4.49
CA ILE A 402 30.75 33.30 -5.21
C ILE A 402 31.16 32.27 -6.29
N ALA A 403 32.23 32.51 -7.04
CA ALA A 403 32.70 31.58 -8.06
C ALA A 403 33.13 30.24 -7.45
N VAL A 404 33.82 30.25 -6.30
CA VAL A 404 34.22 29.03 -5.57
C VAL A 404 33.00 28.28 -5.06
N VAL A 405 32.02 28.96 -4.46
CA VAL A 405 30.78 28.35 -4.00
C VAL A 405 30.00 27.69 -5.15
N LEU A 406 29.87 28.36 -6.28
CA LEU A 406 29.25 27.80 -7.49
C LEU A 406 30.00 26.58 -8.01
N LEU A 407 31.34 26.60 -8.01
CA LEU A 407 32.14 25.45 -8.40
C LEU A 407 31.93 24.25 -7.49
N VAL A 408 31.86 24.47 -6.16
CA VAL A 408 31.58 23.42 -5.19
C VAL A 408 30.19 22.82 -5.41
N ILE A 409 29.17 23.64 -5.66
CA ILE A 409 27.81 23.17 -5.95
C ILE A 409 27.80 22.31 -7.22
N ILE A 410 28.48 22.73 -8.27
CA ILE A 410 28.59 21.95 -9.52
C ILE A 410 29.29 20.60 -9.26
N LEU A 411 30.38 20.58 -8.50
CA LEU A 411 31.11 19.36 -8.17
C LEU A 411 30.25 18.40 -7.35
N LEU A 412 29.47 18.91 -6.40
CA LEU A 412 28.52 18.11 -5.60
C LEU A 412 27.39 17.54 -6.48
N ALA A 413 26.84 18.32 -7.40
CA ALA A 413 25.83 17.86 -8.36
C ALA A 413 26.36 16.74 -9.28
N VAL A 414 27.60 16.88 -9.78
CA VAL A 414 28.26 15.84 -10.58
C VAL A 414 28.50 14.58 -9.76
N LEU A 415 28.98 14.71 -8.52
CA LEU A 415 29.18 13.59 -7.62
C LEU A 415 27.88 12.84 -7.34
N PHE A 416 26.80 13.58 -7.04
CA PHE A 416 25.48 13.02 -6.81
C PHE A 416 24.96 12.28 -8.05
N SER A 417 25.13 12.85 -9.24
CA SER A 417 24.76 12.22 -10.52
C SER A 417 25.53 10.93 -10.76
N LEU A 418 26.85 10.92 -10.46
CA LEU A 418 27.68 9.72 -10.57
C LEU A 418 27.26 8.62 -9.56
N LEU A 419 26.89 9.01 -8.34
CA LEU A 419 26.39 8.06 -7.34
C LEU A 419 25.05 7.46 -7.77
N LYS A 420 24.09 8.27 -8.24
CA LYS A 420 22.84 7.79 -8.84
C LYS A 420 23.09 6.84 -10.02
N TYR A 421 23.98 7.21 -10.95
CA TYR A 421 24.31 6.36 -12.08
C TYR A 421 24.88 5.00 -11.63
N ARG A 422 25.80 5.00 -10.64
CA ARG A 422 26.34 3.76 -10.06
C ARG A 422 25.24 2.91 -9.39
N GLN A 423 24.29 3.55 -8.71
CA GLN A 423 23.17 2.86 -8.06
C GLN A 423 22.23 2.20 -9.09
N VAL A 424 21.87 2.92 -10.15
CA VAL A 424 21.05 2.38 -11.25
C VAL A 424 21.76 1.24 -11.96
N LYS A 425 23.08 1.37 -12.23
CA LYS A 425 23.87 0.31 -12.84
C LYS A 425 23.91 -0.96 -11.96
N ARG A 426 24.05 -0.79 -10.63
CA ARG A 426 24.00 -1.91 -9.68
C ARG A 426 22.61 -2.58 -9.63
N ARG A 427 21.51 -1.78 -9.68
CA ARG A 427 20.13 -2.32 -9.75
C ARG A 427 19.90 -3.12 -11.04
N ARG A 428 20.32 -2.60 -12.20
CA ARG A 428 20.25 -3.32 -13.50
C ARG A 428 21.05 -4.62 -13.49
N ALA A 429 22.26 -4.61 -12.92
CA ALA A 429 23.09 -5.82 -12.80
C ALA A 429 22.43 -6.89 -11.90
N ARG A 430 21.81 -6.47 -10.79
CA ARG A 430 21.06 -7.39 -9.90
C ARG A 430 19.82 -7.98 -10.59
N GLN A 431 19.08 -7.19 -11.36
CA GLN A 431 17.94 -7.67 -12.15
C GLN A 431 18.37 -8.69 -13.24
N LEU A 432 19.46 -8.42 -13.95
CA LEU A 432 20.03 -9.35 -14.94
C LEU A 432 20.51 -10.65 -14.29
N ALA A 433 21.14 -10.58 -13.12
CA ALA A 433 21.54 -11.75 -12.36
C ALA A 433 20.33 -12.59 -11.90
N ARG A 434 19.25 -11.94 -11.43
CA ARG A 434 17.98 -12.62 -11.09
C ARG A 434 17.33 -13.28 -12.30
N LYS A 435 17.28 -12.60 -13.46
CA LYS A 435 16.77 -13.21 -14.72
C LYS A 435 17.59 -14.41 -15.17
N ARG A 436 18.93 -14.35 -15.06
CA ARG A 436 19.81 -15.49 -15.36
C ARG A 436 19.60 -16.66 -14.40
N LYS A 437 19.42 -16.39 -13.09
CA LYS A 437 19.12 -17.42 -12.09
C LYS A 437 17.78 -18.12 -12.37
N LYS A 438 16.70 -17.35 -12.61
CA LYS A 438 15.38 -17.89 -13.00
C LYS A 438 15.45 -18.73 -14.30
N ALA A 439 16.24 -18.30 -15.28
CA ALA A 439 16.43 -19.07 -16.54
C ALA A 439 17.18 -20.39 -16.33
N LEU A 440 18.17 -20.41 -15.42
CA LEU A 440 18.89 -21.63 -15.03
C LEU A 440 18.00 -22.61 -14.25
N GLU A 441 17.18 -22.10 -13.34
CA GLU A 441 16.21 -22.90 -12.58
C GLU A 441 15.16 -23.53 -13.50
N ARG A 442 14.61 -22.76 -14.47
CA ARG A 442 13.70 -23.31 -15.50
C ARG A 442 14.36 -24.38 -16.38
N ARG A 443 15.65 -24.24 -16.69
CA ARG A 443 16.40 -25.29 -17.43
C ARG A 443 16.58 -26.55 -16.58
N ARG A 444 16.86 -26.42 -15.27
CA ARG A 444 16.97 -27.56 -14.35
C ARG A 444 15.64 -28.28 -14.19
N SER A 445 14.53 -27.59 -13.94
CA SER A 445 13.21 -28.22 -13.82
C SER A 445 12.77 -28.93 -15.09
N ASN A 446 13.06 -28.39 -16.28
CA ASN A 446 12.79 -29.05 -17.55
C ASN A 446 13.66 -30.30 -17.75
N THR A 447 14.91 -30.30 -17.25
CA THR A 447 15.80 -31.46 -17.34
C THR A 447 15.35 -32.58 -16.38
N GLU A 448 14.88 -32.24 -15.19
CA GLU A 448 14.29 -33.15 -14.20
C GLU A 448 12.99 -33.80 -14.72
N GLN A 449 12.08 -32.97 -15.29
CA GLN A 449 10.85 -33.50 -15.92
C GLN A 449 11.14 -34.43 -17.12
N THR A 450 12.16 -34.10 -17.89
CA THR A 450 12.59 -34.98 -19.02
C THR A 450 13.21 -36.29 -18.50
N GLY A 451 13.96 -36.23 -17.41
CA GLY A 451 14.52 -37.37 -16.70
C GLY A 451 13.45 -38.29 -16.08
N GLU A 452 12.45 -37.69 -15.38
CA GLU A 452 11.32 -38.44 -14.82
C GLU A 452 10.44 -39.09 -15.89
N ASN A 453 10.20 -38.40 -17.00
CA ASN A 453 9.47 -38.97 -18.14
C ASN A 453 10.23 -40.08 -18.85
N ALA A 454 11.56 -40.00 -18.92
CA ALA A 454 12.42 -41.08 -19.43
C ALA A 454 12.39 -42.29 -18.49
N PHE A 455 12.47 -42.09 -17.18
CA PHE A 455 12.38 -43.13 -16.16
C PHE A 455 11.00 -43.82 -16.15
N ARG A 456 9.92 -43.08 -16.27
CA ARG A 456 8.54 -43.61 -16.42
C ARG A 456 8.38 -44.44 -17.70
N ARG A 457 9.00 -44.01 -18.82
CA ARG A 457 8.98 -44.81 -20.07
C ARG A 457 9.79 -46.12 -19.95
N GLN A 458 10.93 -46.12 -19.25
CA GLN A 458 11.68 -47.35 -18.99
C GLN A 458 10.96 -48.29 -18.02
N SER A 459 10.31 -47.77 -16.99
CA SER A 459 9.53 -48.58 -16.04
C SER A 459 8.26 -49.17 -16.67
N SER A 460 7.64 -48.48 -17.61
CA SER A 460 6.47 -48.99 -18.35
C SER A 460 6.88 -50.05 -19.40
N ALA A 461 8.08 -49.94 -20.00
CA ALA A 461 8.63 -50.94 -20.91
C ALA A 461 9.03 -52.20 -20.16
N GLY A 462 9.58 -52.07 -18.92
CA GLY A 462 9.90 -53.21 -18.03
C GLY A 462 8.63 -53.96 -17.55
N ARG A 463 7.53 -53.24 -17.28
CA ARG A 463 6.25 -53.88 -16.93
C ARG A 463 5.61 -54.65 -18.10
N ARG A 464 5.73 -54.18 -19.33
CA ARG A 464 5.20 -54.89 -20.51
C ARG A 464 6.00 -56.18 -20.79
N LYS A 465 7.32 -56.24 -20.55
CA LYS A 465 8.10 -57.45 -20.68
C LYS A 465 7.78 -58.51 -19.60
N ASN A 466 7.53 -58.08 -18.36
CA ASN A 466 7.14 -59.00 -17.29
C ASN A 466 5.72 -59.55 -17.43
N THR A 467 4.80 -58.82 -18.06
CA THR A 467 3.44 -59.32 -18.32
C THR A 467 3.40 -60.35 -19.44
N GLN A 468 4.32 -60.29 -20.44
CA GLN A 468 4.44 -61.32 -21.47
C GLN A 468 5.13 -62.58 -20.97
N ILE A 469 6.00 -62.51 -19.98
CA ILE A 469 6.63 -63.69 -19.36
C ILE A 469 5.65 -64.36 -18.38
N ARG A 470 4.76 -63.62 -17.73
CA ARG A 470 3.78 -64.20 -16.80
C ARG A 470 2.59 -64.91 -17.48
N ASN A 471 2.26 -64.54 -18.71
CA ASN A 471 1.22 -65.23 -19.49
C ASN A 471 1.70 -66.50 -20.22
N ARG A 472 2.97 -66.80 -20.19
CA ARG A 472 3.52 -68.10 -20.71
C ARG A 472 3.72 -69.20 -19.64
N GLN A 473 3.45 -68.87 -18.33
CA GLN A 473 3.64 -69.85 -17.23
C GLN A 473 2.32 -70.19 -16.52
N VAL A 474 1.16 -69.80 -17.01
CA VAL A 474 -0.17 -70.05 -16.37
C VAL A 474 -0.94 -71.21 -17.05
N ASP A 475 -0.37 -71.84 -18.11
CA ASP A 475 -1.07 -72.96 -18.78
C ASP A 475 -0.59 -74.40 -18.32
N ASP A 476 0.24 -74.47 -17.26
CA ASP A 476 0.57 -75.72 -16.65
C ASP A 476 0.45 -75.67 -15.13
N ARG A 477 -0.67 -76.02 -14.59
CA ARG A 477 -0.95 -76.63 -13.27
C ARG A 477 -2.35 -76.31 -12.76
N ARG A 478 -3.34 -76.97 -13.28
CA ARG A 478 -4.52 -77.35 -12.50
C ARG A 478 -4.19 -78.71 -11.81
N SER A 479 -4.13 -78.66 -10.47
CA SER A 479 -4.56 -79.79 -9.59
C SER A 479 -4.01 -79.61 -8.17
N GLY A 480 -4.84 -79.68 -7.12
CA GLY A 480 -4.41 -79.97 -5.75
C GLY A 480 -4.82 -78.98 -4.72
N SER A 481 -6.03 -79.04 -4.29
CA SER A 481 -6.64 -79.31 -2.98
C SER A 481 -6.07 -78.65 -1.69
N TYR A 482 -7.01 -78.03 -0.97
CA TYR A 482 -7.34 -78.13 0.47
C TYR A 482 -6.49 -77.49 1.58
N ARG A 483 -7.27 -76.76 2.42
CA ARG A 483 -7.32 -76.59 3.89
C ARG A 483 -6.74 -75.33 4.54
N ARG A 484 -7.70 -74.54 5.04
CA ARG A 484 -7.94 -74.00 6.40
C ARG A 484 -6.75 -73.69 7.33
N ARG A 485 -6.72 -72.51 7.89
CA ARG A 485 -7.08 -72.19 9.31
C ARG A 485 -6.83 -70.75 9.68
N ASP A 486 -7.78 -70.24 10.50
CA ASP A 486 -7.89 -69.02 11.27
C ASP A 486 -6.73 -68.73 12.22
N ARG A 487 -6.54 -67.45 12.56
CA ARG A 487 -6.47 -66.83 13.90
C ARG A 487 -5.90 -65.43 13.84
N GLU A 488 -6.70 -64.48 14.18
CA GLU A 488 -6.76 -63.67 15.41
C GLU A 488 -5.45 -63.10 15.96
N GLY A 489 -5.50 -61.78 16.27
CA GLY A 489 -4.77 -61.17 17.37
C GLY A 489 -4.25 -59.74 17.06
N ARG A 490 -4.94 -58.74 17.29
CA ARG A 490 -4.97 -57.68 18.34
C ARG A 490 -3.60 -57.14 18.81
N TYR A 491 -3.69 -55.81 19.04
CA TYR A 491 -2.88 -54.86 19.86
C TYR A 491 -1.60 -54.29 19.20
N ARG A 492 -1.36 -53.03 19.19
CA ARG A 492 -1.69 -51.81 19.94
C ARG A 492 -1.60 -50.59 19.04
#